data_c1438a108f302d87a97f5128205d83d4
#
_entry.id   c1438a108f302d87a97f5128205d83d4
#
_cell.length_a   1.000
_cell.length_b   1.000
_cell.length_c   1.000
_cell.angle_alpha   90.00
_cell.angle_beta   90.00
_cell.angle_gamma   90.00
#
_symmetry.space_group_name_H-M   'P 1'
#
loop_
_entity.id
_entity.type
_entity.pdbx_description
1 polymer ?
#
loop_
_entity_poly.entity_id
_entity_poly.type
_entity_poly.pdbx_seq_one_letter_code
_entity_poly.pdbx_strand_id
1 'polypeptide(L)'
;MRPGSEQGGAGQAVRSRPQPTPGEVDTIGAQNLGFSPEEYLARIAAVRGRMSDQGLSALIVTDPANIYYLTGYNAWSFYTPQLLFVPSSGPLTLFLRDMDARGASHTSWLPPEDIVGYPERYVQRPHIHPFDWVAFALRQRWEVARASSSPVGVEMDSHFFSPRAFRALVNGVPEWRLVDSFELVNWIRAIKSADELALMHRAAEVTSAAMDAALGTVGQGVGQHEVAAAISAAQARGSGTSWGDYPAIVPLMPTGESADTPHLSWTDRTFAADESVSIELAGVHRRYHVPLARTAVVGRPKQELVRLEGVVAEALAAVLDVAAPGVPTAELARTWNRVLARGGLEKPSRLGYSIGIGYPPDWGERTISIRTEDDQILEAGMTFHLICGMWMNGYGYELSESILVTDTGVDTFTDFPRELIRL
;
A
#
# COMPACT_ATOMS: atom_id res chain seq x y z
N MET A 1 -48.65 9.37 1.62
CA MET A 1 -48.06 10.71 1.47
C MET A 1 -47.12 10.66 0.28
N ARG A 2 -47.38 11.43 -0.76
CA ARG A 2 -46.54 11.53 -1.96
C ARG A 2 -45.31 12.37 -1.62
N PRO A 3 -44.10 12.02 -2.06
CA PRO A 3 -42.93 12.87 -1.89
C PRO A 3 -42.98 14.04 -2.89
N GLY A 4 -42.77 15.23 -2.36
CA GLY A 4 -42.71 16.48 -3.13
C GLY A 4 -41.53 16.49 -4.08
N SER A 5 -41.75 17.00 -5.27
CA SER A 5 -40.80 17.28 -6.31
C SER A 5 -39.95 18.48 -5.96
N GLU A 6 -38.70 18.26 -5.49
CA GLU A 6 -37.67 19.28 -5.55
C GLU A 6 -36.85 19.11 -6.83
N GLN A 7 -37.17 19.92 -7.82
CA GLN A 7 -36.33 20.17 -9.00
C GLN A 7 -35.21 21.12 -8.57
N GLY A 8 -34.04 20.57 -8.28
CA GLY A 8 -32.79 21.30 -8.09
C GLY A 8 -31.83 20.97 -9.24
N GLY A 9 -31.58 21.95 -10.07
CA GLY A 9 -30.65 22.10 -11.16
C GLY A 9 -29.57 21.03 -11.39
N ALA A 10 -29.85 20.08 -12.26
CA ALA A 10 -28.86 19.21 -12.81
C ALA A 10 -29.26 18.89 -14.26
N GLY A 11 -28.66 19.55 -15.18
CA GLY A 11 -28.94 19.29 -16.58
C GLY A 11 -28.05 20.06 -17.52
N GLN A 12 -26.77 19.87 -17.46
CA GLN A 12 -25.94 20.02 -18.68
C GLN A 12 -25.33 18.66 -18.97
N ALA A 13 -25.73 18.07 -20.10
CA ALA A 13 -25.07 16.91 -20.66
C ALA A 13 -23.58 17.23 -20.83
N VAL A 14 -22.72 16.52 -20.10
CA VAL A 14 -21.27 16.64 -20.22
C VAL A 14 -20.89 16.09 -21.59
N ARG A 15 -20.62 17.01 -22.54
CA ARG A 15 -19.98 16.64 -23.81
C ARG A 15 -18.66 15.97 -23.48
N SER A 16 -18.25 14.98 -24.25
CA SER A 16 -16.95 14.33 -24.14
C SER A 16 -15.84 15.37 -24.15
N ARG A 17 -15.30 15.68 -22.96
CA ARG A 17 -14.19 16.61 -22.79
C ARG A 17 -12.90 15.86 -23.13
N PRO A 18 -11.94 16.43 -23.86
CA PRO A 18 -10.62 15.87 -24.01
C PRO A 18 -9.93 15.71 -22.66
N GLN A 19 -8.90 14.86 -22.60
CA GLN A 19 -8.05 14.79 -21.41
C GLN A 19 -7.44 16.17 -21.07
N PRO A 20 -7.26 16.49 -19.78
CA PRO A 20 -6.55 17.70 -19.39
C PRO A 20 -5.13 17.67 -19.98
N THR A 21 -4.68 18.82 -20.46
CA THR A 21 -3.32 19.01 -20.92
C THR A 21 -2.38 19.25 -19.72
N PRO A 22 -1.06 19.04 -19.84
CA PRO A 22 -0.11 19.37 -18.77
C PRO A 22 -0.30 20.74 -18.16
N GLY A 23 -0.57 21.78 -18.97
CA GLY A 23 -0.82 23.13 -18.48
C GLY A 23 -2.10 23.33 -17.68
N GLU A 24 -3.12 22.48 -17.87
CA GLU A 24 -4.34 22.48 -17.06
C GLU A 24 -4.13 21.81 -15.69
N VAL A 25 -3.21 20.84 -15.60
CA VAL A 25 -2.80 20.22 -14.34
C VAL A 25 -1.98 21.18 -13.49
N ASP A 26 -1.13 22.03 -14.09
CA ASP A 26 -0.29 23.01 -13.39
C ASP A 26 -1.09 24.10 -12.66
N THR A 27 -2.32 24.38 -13.06
CA THR A 27 -3.13 25.47 -12.47
C THR A 27 -3.83 25.07 -11.17
N ILE A 28 -3.84 23.78 -10.79
CA ILE A 28 -4.60 23.28 -9.65
C ILE A 28 -3.65 22.79 -8.55
N GLY A 29 -3.09 23.74 -7.76
CA GLY A 29 -2.41 23.43 -6.50
C GLY A 29 -1.18 22.53 -6.59
N ALA A 30 -0.45 22.58 -7.71
CA ALA A 30 0.72 21.75 -8.02
C ALA A 30 1.81 21.69 -6.93
N GLN A 31 1.83 22.60 -5.96
CA GLN A 31 2.81 22.63 -4.88
C GLN A 31 2.72 21.44 -3.90
N ASN A 32 1.61 20.69 -3.90
CA ASN A 32 1.40 19.54 -3.02
C ASN A 32 1.33 18.19 -3.75
N LEU A 33 1.32 18.18 -5.09
CA LEU A 33 1.37 16.96 -5.88
C LEU A 33 2.79 16.38 -5.79
N GLY A 34 2.91 15.11 -5.45
CA GLY A 34 4.21 14.45 -5.32
C GLY A 34 4.94 14.24 -6.65
N PHE A 35 4.24 14.44 -7.78
CA PHE A 35 4.70 14.12 -9.14
C PHE A 35 4.31 15.19 -10.13
N SER A 36 4.98 15.20 -11.27
CA SER A 36 4.65 16.09 -12.38
C SER A 36 3.32 15.72 -13.04
N PRO A 37 2.67 16.66 -13.75
CA PRO A 37 1.49 16.38 -14.57
C PRO A 37 1.71 15.24 -15.57
N GLU A 38 2.88 15.21 -16.19
CA GLU A 38 3.27 14.21 -17.19
C GLU A 38 3.28 12.80 -16.59
N GLU A 39 3.77 12.66 -15.35
CA GLU A 39 3.78 11.38 -14.64
C GLU A 39 2.35 10.87 -14.41
N TYR A 40 1.42 11.71 -13.94
CA TYR A 40 0.03 11.31 -13.77
C TYR A 40 -0.63 10.91 -15.08
N LEU A 41 -0.37 11.64 -16.16
CA LEU A 41 -0.89 11.31 -17.49
C LEU A 41 -0.33 9.98 -18.02
N ALA A 42 0.95 9.71 -17.79
CA ALA A 42 1.58 8.44 -18.14
C ALA A 42 0.95 7.26 -17.39
N ARG A 43 0.69 7.41 -16.08
CA ARG A 43 0.01 6.40 -15.25
C ARG A 43 -1.40 6.10 -15.76
N ILE A 44 -2.17 7.12 -16.12
CA ILE A 44 -3.50 6.96 -16.71
C ILE A 44 -3.42 6.25 -18.05
N ALA A 45 -2.45 6.61 -18.90
CA ALA A 45 -2.24 5.97 -20.19
C ALA A 45 -1.90 4.47 -20.01
N ALA A 46 -1.06 4.11 -19.05
CA ALA A 46 -0.73 2.72 -18.73
C ALA A 46 -1.98 1.93 -18.26
N VAL A 47 -2.79 2.52 -17.35
CA VAL A 47 -4.05 1.90 -16.93
C VAL A 47 -4.98 1.66 -18.10
N ARG A 48 -5.16 2.65 -18.97
CA ARG A 48 -6.01 2.51 -20.16
C ARG A 48 -5.49 1.50 -21.18
N GLY A 49 -4.17 1.38 -21.31
CA GLY A 49 -3.54 0.32 -22.10
C GLY A 49 -3.95 -1.06 -21.58
N ARG A 50 -3.79 -1.30 -20.28
CA ARG A 50 -4.19 -2.57 -19.65
C ARG A 50 -5.71 -2.81 -19.73
N MET A 51 -6.52 -1.77 -19.58
CA MET A 51 -7.97 -1.87 -19.79
C MET A 51 -8.30 -2.31 -21.21
N SER A 52 -7.61 -1.75 -22.20
CA SER A 52 -7.78 -2.14 -23.62
C SER A 52 -7.42 -3.59 -23.85
N ASP A 53 -6.31 -4.07 -23.30
CA ASP A 53 -5.86 -5.47 -23.38
C ASP A 53 -6.89 -6.44 -22.78
N GLN A 54 -7.59 -6.02 -21.73
CA GLN A 54 -8.65 -6.78 -21.08
C GLN A 54 -10.06 -6.53 -21.68
N GLY A 55 -10.17 -5.67 -22.69
CA GLY A 55 -11.45 -5.30 -23.31
C GLY A 55 -12.41 -4.54 -22.41
N LEU A 56 -11.90 -3.82 -21.40
CA LEU A 56 -12.69 -3.04 -20.45
C LEU A 56 -13.07 -1.67 -21.03
N SER A 57 -14.34 -1.27 -20.89
CA SER A 57 -14.82 0.06 -21.29
C SER A 57 -14.57 1.13 -20.22
N ALA A 58 -14.50 0.72 -18.96
CA ALA A 58 -14.19 1.56 -17.81
C ALA A 58 -13.61 0.72 -16.67
N LEU A 59 -13.01 1.39 -15.69
CA LEU A 59 -12.53 0.80 -14.45
C LEU A 59 -13.08 1.57 -13.24
N ILE A 60 -13.56 0.84 -12.26
CA ILE A 60 -13.97 1.34 -10.94
C ILE A 60 -12.85 1.03 -9.95
N VAL A 61 -12.19 2.08 -9.48
CA VAL A 61 -11.08 2.01 -8.53
C VAL A 61 -11.59 2.45 -7.16
N THR A 62 -11.38 1.62 -6.14
CA THR A 62 -11.85 1.86 -4.78
C THR A 62 -10.75 1.84 -3.73
N ASP A 63 -9.60 1.24 -4.07
CA ASP A 63 -8.42 1.22 -3.21
C ASP A 63 -7.81 2.63 -3.12
N PRO A 64 -7.66 3.20 -1.90
CA PRO A 64 -7.10 4.53 -1.71
C PRO A 64 -5.66 4.66 -2.23
N ALA A 65 -4.86 3.58 -2.24
CA ALA A 65 -3.52 3.60 -2.81
C ALA A 65 -3.56 3.78 -4.33
N ASN A 66 -4.51 3.13 -5.01
CA ASN A 66 -4.71 3.28 -6.45
C ASN A 66 -5.33 4.64 -6.81
N ILE A 67 -6.27 5.13 -6.00
CA ILE A 67 -6.83 6.49 -6.15
C ILE A 67 -5.69 7.52 -6.00
N TYR A 68 -4.86 7.40 -4.96
CA TYR A 68 -3.70 8.27 -4.76
C TYR A 68 -2.71 8.22 -5.93
N TYR A 69 -2.37 7.01 -6.40
CA TYR A 69 -1.47 6.80 -7.53
C TYR A 69 -1.92 7.55 -8.79
N LEU A 70 -3.23 7.52 -9.07
CA LEU A 70 -3.81 8.12 -10.28
C LEU A 70 -4.16 9.61 -10.13
N THR A 71 -4.38 10.10 -8.93
CA THR A 71 -4.95 11.44 -8.72
C THR A 71 -4.16 12.33 -7.75
N GLY A 72 -3.28 11.75 -6.94
CA GLY A 72 -2.64 12.45 -5.82
C GLY A 72 -3.57 12.66 -4.61
N TYR A 73 -4.87 12.28 -4.69
CA TYR A 73 -5.79 12.44 -3.60
C TYR A 73 -5.32 11.70 -2.34
N ASN A 74 -5.07 12.46 -1.26
CA ASN A 74 -4.59 11.95 0.01
C ASN A 74 -5.34 12.62 1.16
N ALA A 75 -6.33 11.93 1.73
CA ALA A 75 -7.06 12.35 2.91
C ALA A 75 -7.48 11.13 3.75
N TRP A 76 -7.68 11.36 5.07
CA TRP A 76 -8.12 10.31 5.99
C TRP A 76 -9.65 10.11 5.91
N SER A 77 -10.18 9.86 4.71
CA SER A 77 -11.61 9.64 4.50
C SER A 77 -11.96 8.29 3.89
N PHE A 78 -10.95 7.45 3.66
CA PHE A 78 -11.12 6.11 3.08
C PHE A 78 -11.90 5.12 3.95
N TYR A 79 -12.26 5.48 5.19
CA TYR A 79 -13.22 4.73 6.02
C TYR A 79 -14.67 4.89 5.56
N THR A 80 -14.95 5.88 4.70
CA THR A 80 -16.22 6.00 3.96
C THR A 80 -16.04 5.54 2.53
N PRO A 81 -17.09 4.99 1.88
CA PRO A 81 -16.99 4.56 0.49
C PRO A 81 -16.55 5.69 -0.44
N GLN A 82 -15.51 5.45 -1.22
CA GLN A 82 -15.03 6.35 -2.26
C GLN A 82 -14.73 5.54 -3.53
N LEU A 83 -14.78 6.21 -4.69
CA LEU A 83 -14.64 5.56 -5.98
C LEU A 83 -14.04 6.53 -6.98
N LEU A 84 -12.99 6.12 -7.68
CA LEU A 84 -12.50 6.77 -8.89
C LEU A 84 -13.03 6.01 -10.10
N PHE A 85 -13.78 6.68 -10.95
CA PHE A 85 -14.21 6.15 -12.23
C PHE A 85 -13.20 6.54 -13.31
N VAL A 86 -12.64 5.53 -13.97
CA VAL A 86 -11.66 5.67 -15.05
C VAL A 86 -12.27 5.15 -16.35
N PRO A 87 -12.78 6.00 -17.23
CA PRO A 87 -13.27 5.56 -18.53
C PRO A 87 -12.11 5.25 -19.48
N SER A 88 -12.37 4.45 -20.52
CA SER A 88 -11.39 4.17 -21.58
C SER A 88 -10.90 5.44 -22.29
N SER A 89 -11.68 6.52 -22.26
CA SER A 89 -11.31 7.84 -22.78
C SER A 89 -12.06 8.95 -22.06
N GLY A 90 -11.51 10.16 -22.05
CA GLY A 90 -12.09 11.32 -21.37
C GLY A 90 -11.65 11.48 -19.90
N PRO A 91 -12.26 12.39 -19.14
CA PRO A 91 -11.82 12.71 -17.78
C PRO A 91 -12.14 11.61 -16.78
N LEU A 92 -11.31 11.51 -15.74
CA LEU A 92 -11.59 10.70 -14.55
C LEU A 92 -12.66 11.41 -13.72
N THR A 93 -13.39 10.66 -12.89
CA THR A 93 -14.32 11.25 -11.92
C THR A 93 -14.13 10.60 -10.55
N LEU A 94 -13.82 11.41 -9.54
CA LEU A 94 -13.66 10.98 -8.16
C LEU A 94 -14.95 11.20 -7.39
N PHE A 95 -15.55 10.13 -6.87
CA PHE A 95 -16.73 10.15 -6.03
C PHE A 95 -16.35 9.90 -4.57
N LEU A 96 -16.77 10.79 -3.68
CA LEU A 96 -16.52 10.69 -2.25
C LEU A 96 -17.62 11.41 -1.46
N ARG A 97 -17.55 11.34 -0.14
CA ARG A 97 -18.48 12.07 0.72
C ARG A 97 -18.37 13.58 0.46
N ASP A 98 -19.49 14.30 0.41
CA ASP A 98 -19.54 15.72 0.03
C ASP A 98 -18.58 16.61 0.84
N MET A 99 -18.47 16.39 2.15
CA MET A 99 -17.52 17.15 2.98
C MET A 99 -16.05 16.87 2.63
N ASP A 100 -15.74 15.69 2.11
CA ASP A 100 -14.37 15.27 1.75
C ASP A 100 -13.99 15.76 0.35
N ALA A 101 -14.96 16.13 -0.48
CA ALA A 101 -14.74 16.71 -1.81
C ALA A 101 -13.86 17.96 -1.77
N ARG A 102 -13.99 18.77 -0.71
CA ARG A 102 -13.12 19.93 -0.50
C ARG A 102 -11.68 19.53 -0.20
N GLY A 103 -11.46 18.44 0.55
CA GLY A 103 -10.14 17.89 0.81
C GLY A 103 -9.48 17.38 -0.48
N ALA A 104 -10.25 16.79 -1.37
CA ALA A 104 -9.76 16.32 -2.66
C ALA A 104 -9.28 17.48 -3.56
N SER A 105 -9.94 18.64 -3.53
CA SER A 105 -9.51 19.81 -4.29
C SER A 105 -8.18 20.43 -3.80
N HIS A 106 -7.73 20.06 -2.59
CA HIS A 106 -6.44 20.51 -2.04
C HIS A 106 -5.29 19.52 -2.27
N THR A 107 -5.59 18.27 -2.56
CA THR A 107 -4.57 17.21 -2.61
C THR A 107 -4.50 16.49 -3.95
N SER A 108 -5.52 16.59 -4.82
CA SER A 108 -5.51 15.96 -6.14
C SER A 108 -5.32 16.98 -7.27
N TRP A 109 -4.86 16.51 -8.42
CA TRP A 109 -4.75 17.30 -9.63
C TRP A 109 -6.07 17.38 -10.41
N LEU A 110 -7.10 16.64 -10.01
CA LEU A 110 -8.40 16.65 -10.70
C LEU A 110 -9.05 18.03 -10.64
N PRO A 111 -9.65 18.51 -11.73
CA PRO A 111 -10.40 19.76 -11.72
C PRO A 111 -11.67 19.61 -10.86
N PRO A 112 -12.17 20.70 -10.25
CA PRO A 112 -13.29 20.64 -9.32
C PRO A 112 -14.58 19.99 -9.88
N GLU A 113 -14.84 20.11 -11.18
CA GLU A 113 -15.98 19.51 -11.85
C GLU A 113 -15.90 17.96 -11.93
N ASP A 114 -14.70 17.39 -11.76
CA ASP A 114 -14.46 15.94 -11.77
C ASP A 114 -14.36 15.36 -10.35
N ILE A 115 -14.52 16.20 -9.32
CA ILE A 115 -14.64 15.81 -7.92
C ILE A 115 -16.09 15.94 -7.49
N VAL A 116 -16.74 14.82 -7.18
CA VAL A 116 -18.18 14.75 -6.98
C VAL A 116 -18.54 14.23 -5.59
N GLY A 117 -19.12 15.09 -4.76
CA GLY A 117 -19.57 14.73 -3.43
C GLY A 117 -20.95 14.02 -3.45
N TYR A 118 -21.06 12.85 -2.80
CA TYR A 118 -22.37 12.27 -2.52
C TYR A 118 -22.94 12.81 -1.21
N PRO A 119 -24.30 12.97 -1.14
CA PRO A 119 -24.95 13.61 -0.01
C PRO A 119 -24.76 12.85 1.30
N GLU A 120 -24.62 13.57 2.41
CA GLU A 120 -24.44 13.05 3.78
C GLU A 120 -25.50 12.02 4.19
N ARG A 121 -26.73 12.15 3.70
CA ARG A 121 -27.83 11.22 4.00
C ARG A 121 -27.56 9.77 3.60
N TYR A 122 -26.53 9.50 2.78
CA TYR A 122 -26.13 8.14 2.38
C TYR A 122 -25.06 7.51 3.31
N VAL A 123 -24.44 8.32 4.18
CA VAL A 123 -23.34 7.85 5.03
C VAL A 123 -23.89 7.04 6.21
N GLN A 124 -23.35 5.81 6.38
CA GLN A 124 -23.64 4.89 7.50
C GLN A 124 -25.15 4.65 7.72
N ARG A 125 -25.88 4.40 6.66
CA ARG A 125 -27.33 4.12 6.71
C ARG A 125 -27.63 2.63 6.54
N PRO A 126 -28.65 2.08 7.26
CA PRO A 126 -28.93 0.64 7.21
C PRO A 126 -29.54 0.18 5.87
N HIS A 127 -30.26 1.05 5.15
CA HIS A 127 -31.07 0.65 3.98
C HIS A 127 -30.62 1.29 2.66
N ILE A 128 -29.70 2.25 2.71
CA ILE A 128 -29.12 2.91 1.52
C ILE A 128 -27.60 2.91 1.63
N HIS A 129 -26.92 2.90 0.49
CA HIS A 129 -25.48 2.90 0.40
C HIS A 129 -25.00 4.10 -0.43
N PRO A 130 -23.83 4.71 -0.16
CA PRO A 130 -23.27 5.77 -1.02
C PRO A 130 -23.25 5.40 -2.50
N PHE A 131 -22.98 4.15 -2.83
CA PHE A 131 -22.92 3.70 -4.22
C PHE A 131 -24.30 3.54 -4.89
N ASP A 132 -25.42 3.58 -4.17
CA ASP A 132 -26.74 3.77 -4.79
C ASP A 132 -26.80 5.15 -5.47
N TRP A 133 -26.27 6.17 -4.81
CA TRP A 133 -26.19 7.52 -5.35
C TRP A 133 -25.13 7.64 -6.45
N VAL A 134 -23.93 7.04 -6.24
CA VAL A 134 -22.85 7.06 -7.23
C VAL A 134 -23.29 6.37 -8.52
N ALA A 135 -23.96 5.23 -8.45
CA ALA A 135 -24.50 4.53 -9.63
C ALA A 135 -25.51 5.41 -10.39
N PHE A 136 -26.38 6.11 -9.68
CA PHE A 136 -27.28 7.09 -10.30
C PHE A 136 -26.50 8.21 -10.99
N ALA A 137 -25.49 8.79 -10.34
CA ALA A 137 -24.67 9.87 -10.91
C ALA A 137 -23.87 9.38 -12.14
N LEU A 138 -23.32 8.17 -12.09
CA LEU A 138 -22.64 7.55 -13.22
C LEU A 138 -23.56 7.39 -14.42
N ARG A 139 -24.79 6.91 -14.23
CA ARG A 139 -25.78 6.79 -15.31
C ARG A 139 -26.14 8.13 -15.98
N GLN A 140 -26.11 9.22 -15.23
CA GLN A 140 -26.38 10.56 -15.77
C GLN A 140 -25.20 11.13 -16.53
N ARG A 141 -23.98 10.85 -16.09
CA ARG A 141 -22.76 11.41 -16.69
C ARG A 141 -22.22 10.61 -17.87
N TRP A 142 -22.45 9.29 -17.89
CA TRP A 142 -21.77 8.36 -18.81
C TRP A 142 -22.76 7.60 -19.70
N GLU A 143 -23.37 8.32 -20.66
CA GLU A 143 -24.24 7.70 -21.68
C GLU A 143 -23.49 6.66 -22.55
N VAL A 144 -22.16 6.83 -22.71
CA VAL A 144 -21.33 5.95 -23.54
C VAL A 144 -21.26 4.52 -22.97
N ALA A 145 -21.29 4.34 -21.67
CA ALA A 145 -21.31 3.02 -21.05
C ALA A 145 -22.63 2.25 -21.30
N ARG A 146 -23.71 2.94 -21.70
CA ARG A 146 -24.97 2.31 -22.10
C ARG A 146 -24.88 1.61 -23.45
N ALA A 147 -24.01 2.08 -24.34
CA ALA A 147 -23.89 1.58 -25.70
C ALA A 147 -22.81 0.50 -25.85
N SER A 148 -21.95 0.33 -24.85
CA SER A 148 -20.83 -0.62 -24.93
C SER A 148 -21.26 -1.98 -24.39
N SER A 149 -21.06 -3.03 -25.18
CA SER A 149 -21.14 -4.43 -24.74
C SER A 149 -19.92 -4.83 -23.90
N SER A 150 -18.89 -3.97 -23.81
CA SER A 150 -17.65 -4.22 -23.10
C SER A 150 -17.85 -4.10 -21.58
N PRO A 151 -17.21 -4.96 -20.79
CA PRO A 151 -17.36 -4.97 -19.34
C PRO A 151 -16.75 -3.72 -18.69
N VAL A 152 -17.19 -3.46 -17.47
CA VAL A 152 -16.59 -2.49 -16.55
C VAL A 152 -15.82 -3.27 -15.47
N GLY A 153 -14.51 -3.02 -15.39
CA GLY A 153 -13.64 -3.61 -14.36
C GLY A 153 -13.93 -3.01 -12.98
N VAL A 154 -13.83 -3.82 -11.93
CA VAL A 154 -13.99 -3.42 -10.54
C VAL A 154 -12.90 -4.09 -9.71
N GLU A 155 -12.33 -3.39 -8.76
CA GLU A 155 -11.38 -3.95 -7.79
C GLU A 155 -12.13 -4.80 -6.74
N MET A 156 -12.47 -6.04 -7.11
CA MET A 156 -13.35 -6.89 -6.29
C MET A 156 -12.70 -7.38 -5.00
N ASP A 157 -11.37 -7.46 -4.95
CA ASP A 157 -10.62 -7.87 -3.75
C ASP A 157 -10.09 -6.68 -2.92
N SER A 158 -10.51 -5.45 -3.20
CA SER A 158 -10.16 -4.28 -2.40
C SER A 158 -10.79 -4.34 -1.01
N HIS A 159 -10.01 -4.07 0.05
CA HIS A 159 -10.49 -3.96 1.44
C HIS A 159 -11.54 -2.85 1.62
N PHE A 160 -11.61 -1.91 0.69
CA PHE A 160 -12.49 -0.74 0.71
C PHE A 160 -13.75 -0.93 -0.12
N PHE A 161 -13.93 -2.11 -0.75
CA PHE A 161 -15.07 -2.45 -1.58
C PHE A 161 -15.91 -3.59 -1.00
N SER A 162 -16.91 -3.22 -0.19
CA SER A 162 -17.74 -4.21 0.48
C SER A 162 -18.71 -4.93 -0.48
N PRO A 163 -19.18 -6.15 -0.14
CA PRO A 163 -20.24 -6.83 -0.88
C PRO A 163 -21.52 -5.98 -1.03
N ARG A 164 -21.77 -5.07 -0.07
CA ARG A 164 -22.89 -4.15 -0.11
C ARG A 164 -22.67 -3.04 -1.14
N ALA A 165 -21.43 -2.54 -1.26
CA ALA A 165 -21.03 -1.61 -2.29
C ALA A 165 -21.22 -2.21 -3.70
N PHE A 166 -20.77 -3.45 -3.90
CA PHE A 166 -20.95 -4.18 -5.15
C PHE A 166 -22.44 -4.33 -5.52
N ARG A 167 -23.27 -4.77 -4.55
CA ARG A 167 -24.73 -4.90 -4.78
C ARG A 167 -25.40 -3.58 -5.13
N ALA A 168 -25.00 -2.48 -4.50
CA ALA A 168 -25.51 -1.16 -4.82
C ALA A 168 -25.19 -0.76 -6.27
N LEU A 169 -23.96 -1.02 -6.72
CA LEU A 169 -23.58 -0.80 -8.13
C LEU A 169 -24.38 -1.69 -9.08
N VAL A 170 -24.40 -3.01 -8.87
CA VAL A 170 -25.16 -3.95 -9.73
C VAL A 170 -26.63 -3.54 -9.86
N ASN A 171 -27.26 -3.15 -8.77
CA ASN A 171 -28.66 -2.70 -8.79
C ASN A 171 -28.83 -1.32 -9.45
N GLY A 172 -27.86 -0.44 -9.28
CA GLY A 172 -27.93 0.92 -9.79
C GLY A 172 -27.55 1.07 -11.25
N VAL A 173 -26.72 0.17 -11.79
CA VAL A 173 -26.31 0.13 -13.21
C VAL A 173 -26.53 -1.27 -13.81
N PRO A 174 -27.79 -1.78 -13.82
CA PRO A 174 -28.08 -3.16 -14.22
C PRO A 174 -27.73 -3.46 -15.69
N GLU A 175 -27.52 -2.44 -16.50
CA GLU A 175 -27.07 -2.54 -17.88
C GLU A 175 -25.57 -2.77 -18.02
N TRP A 176 -24.77 -2.61 -16.95
CA TRP A 176 -23.35 -2.82 -16.98
C TRP A 176 -22.99 -4.26 -16.59
N ARG A 177 -22.06 -4.84 -17.32
CA ARG A 177 -21.43 -6.10 -16.93
C ARG A 177 -20.20 -5.81 -16.06
N LEU A 178 -20.35 -5.86 -14.74
CA LEU A 178 -19.25 -5.68 -13.80
C LEU A 178 -18.42 -6.97 -13.74
N VAL A 179 -17.11 -6.85 -13.88
CA VAL A 179 -16.15 -7.95 -13.83
C VAL A 179 -14.99 -7.60 -12.90
N ASP A 180 -14.32 -8.61 -12.37
CA ASP A 180 -13.10 -8.42 -11.62
C ASP A 180 -11.99 -7.83 -12.52
N SER A 181 -11.30 -6.81 -12.04
CA SER A 181 -10.16 -6.22 -12.72
C SER A 181 -8.83 -6.90 -12.40
N PHE A 182 -8.81 -7.84 -11.45
CA PHE A 182 -7.63 -8.57 -11.01
C PHE A 182 -6.45 -7.65 -10.68
N GLU A 183 -6.68 -6.68 -9.78
CA GLU A 183 -5.69 -5.72 -9.28
C GLU A 183 -4.94 -4.97 -10.40
N LEU A 184 -5.64 -4.61 -11.49
CA LEU A 184 -5.05 -4.00 -12.70
C LEU A 184 -4.09 -2.84 -12.38
N VAL A 185 -4.49 -1.90 -11.52
CA VAL A 185 -3.67 -0.73 -11.14
C VAL A 185 -2.48 -1.16 -10.28
N ASN A 186 -2.67 -2.11 -9.35
CA ASN A 186 -1.60 -2.61 -8.50
C ASN A 186 -0.45 -3.22 -9.32
N TRP A 187 -0.78 -3.98 -10.37
CA TRP A 187 0.22 -4.57 -11.26
C TRP A 187 1.01 -3.52 -12.06
N ILE A 188 0.42 -2.39 -12.39
CA ILE A 188 1.15 -1.26 -13.00
C ILE A 188 2.12 -0.65 -11.99
N ARG A 189 1.69 -0.51 -10.73
CA ARG A 189 2.51 0.01 -9.64
C ARG A 189 3.65 -0.92 -9.23
N ALA A 190 3.64 -2.19 -9.63
CA ALA A 190 4.69 -3.15 -9.29
C ALA A 190 6.08 -2.70 -9.77
N ILE A 191 6.17 -1.98 -10.89
CA ILE A 191 7.41 -1.37 -11.40
C ILE A 191 7.36 0.13 -11.13
N LYS A 192 8.30 0.64 -10.34
CA LYS A 192 8.37 2.02 -9.89
C LYS A 192 9.08 2.92 -10.90
N SER A 193 8.55 4.11 -11.09
CA SER A 193 9.27 5.17 -11.82
C SER A 193 10.45 5.70 -10.99
N ALA A 194 11.33 6.45 -11.62
CA ALA A 194 12.47 7.08 -10.93
C ALA A 194 12.00 8.05 -9.83
N ASP A 195 10.91 8.77 -10.05
CA ASP A 195 10.34 9.69 -9.06
C ASP A 195 9.72 8.94 -7.87
N GLU A 196 9.07 7.78 -8.11
CA GLU A 196 8.59 6.91 -7.04
C GLU A 196 9.73 6.37 -6.19
N LEU A 197 10.81 5.90 -6.83
CA LEU A 197 12.01 5.42 -6.14
C LEU A 197 12.66 6.52 -5.29
N ALA A 198 12.70 7.76 -5.78
CA ALA A 198 13.20 8.89 -5.00
C ALA A 198 12.38 9.12 -3.71
N LEU A 199 11.05 8.94 -3.76
CA LEU A 199 10.20 9.00 -2.56
C LEU A 199 10.45 7.82 -1.61
N MET A 200 10.70 6.62 -2.15
CA MET A 200 11.04 5.44 -1.34
C MET A 200 12.39 5.60 -0.63
N HIS A 201 13.39 6.19 -1.27
CA HIS A 201 14.66 6.51 -0.59
C HIS A 201 14.46 7.48 0.57
N ARG A 202 13.59 8.49 0.43
CA ARG A 202 13.23 9.39 1.55
C ARG A 202 12.47 8.65 2.65
N ALA A 203 11.58 7.73 2.29
CA ALA A 203 10.91 6.88 3.26
C ALA A 203 11.90 5.98 4.03
N ALA A 204 12.96 5.49 3.37
CA ALA A 204 14.02 4.71 3.98
C ALA A 204 14.80 5.48 5.05
N GLU A 205 15.06 6.77 4.82
CA GLU A 205 15.67 7.65 5.84
C GLU A 205 14.77 7.74 7.09
N VAL A 206 13.45 7.87 6.89
CA VAL A 206 12.47 7.88 7.98
C VAL A 206 12.44 6.53 8.70
N THR A 207 12.55 5.42 7.96
CA THR A 207 12.64 4.07 8.54
C THR A 207 13.84 3.95 9.46
N SER A 208 15.01 4.36 8.99
CA SER A 208 16.25 4.32 9.78
C SER A 208 16.14 5.15 11.06
N ALA A 209 15.63 6.38 10.95
CA ALA A 209 15.42 7.25 12.12
C ALA A 209 14.41 6.66 13.13
N ALA A 210 13.37 5.98 12.65
CA ALA A 210 12.38 5.34 13.50
C ALA A 210 12.94 4.08 14.19
N MET A 211 13.76 3.29 13.49
CA MET A 211 14.43 2.12 14.05
C MET A 211 15.50 2.54 15.08
N ASP A 212 16.29 3.59 14.81
CA ASP A 212 17.22 4.16 15.78
C ASP A 212 16.50 4.63 17.05
N ALA A 213 15.35 5.31 16.90
CA ALA A 213 14.53 5.74 18.04
C ALA A 213 13.99 4.55 18.85
N ALA A 214 13.58 3.47 18.17
CA ALA A 214 13.13 2.25 18.82
C ALA A 214 14.25 1.62 19.66
N LEU A 215 15.40 1.35 19.02
CA LEU A 215 16.55 0.69 19.65
C LEU A 215 17.17 1.54 20.78
N GLY A 216 17.18 2.86 20.61
CA GLY A 216 17.65 3.79 21.65
C GLY A 216 16.70 3.92 22.85
N THR A 217 15.47 3.39 22.75
CA THR A 217 14.48 3.44 23.83
C THR A 217 14.28 2.08 24.50
N VAL A 218 14.44 0.97 23.77
CA VAL A 218 14.33 -0.39 24.35
C VAL A 218 15.34 -0.59 25.46
N GLY A 219 14.89 -1.04 26.63
CA GLY A 219 15.73 -1.32 27.77
C GLY A 219 14.99 -2.00 28.90
N GLN A 220 15.71 -2.62 29.84
CA GLN A 220 15.10 -3.29 30.98
C GLN A 220 14.23 -2.31 31.80
N GLY A 221 12.97 -2.68 32.05
CA GLY A 221 12.02 -1.88 32.81
C GLY A 221 11.31 -0.80 32.02
N VAL A 222 11.71 -0.56 30.74
CA VAL A 222 11.01 0.38 29.84
C VAL A 222 9.72 -0.26 29.35
N GLY A 223 8.64 0.51 29.24
CA GLY A 223 7.36 0.06 28.73
C GLY A 223 7.36 -0.05 27.20
N GLN A 224 6.72 -1.10 26.65
CA GLN A 224 6.58 -1.23 25.19
C GLN A 224 5.90 0.00 24.56
N HIS A 225 4.91 0.59 25.24
CA HIS A 225 4.22 1.80 24.78
C HIS A 225 5.13 3.03 24.68
N GLU A 226 6.19 3.12 25.48
CA GLU A 226 7.18 4.20 25.40
C GLU A 226 8.03 4.06 24.13
N VAL A 227 8.41 2.82 23.78
CA VAL A 227 9.10 2.53 22.52
C VAL A 227 8.19 2.83 21.34
N ALA A 228 6.92 2.43 21.38
CA ALA A 228 5.95 2.76 20.34
C ALA A 228 5.75 4.27 20.17
N ALA A 229 5.75 5.03 21.27
CA ALA A 229 5.68 6.49 21.24
C ALA A 229 6.93 7.11 20.59
N ALA A 230 8.13 6.61 20.91
CA ALA A 230 9.38 7.06 20.31
C ALA A 230 9.41 6.78 18.79
N ILE A 231 9.01 5.58 18.37
CA ILE A 231 8.87 5.21 16.95
C ILE A 231 7.91 6.17 16.25
N SER A 232 6.69 6.35 16.78
CA SER A 232 5.66 7.20 16.17
C SER A 232 6.09 8.66 16.07
N ALA A 233 6.80 9.16 17.07
CA ALA A 233 7.37 10.52 17.04
C ALA A 233 8.45 10.67 15.97
N ALA A 234 9.33 9.68 15.80
CA ALA A 234 10.36 9.67 14.76
C ALA A 234 9.72 9.55 13.36
N GLN A 235 8.76 8.64 13.19
CA GLN A 235 8.00 8.50 11.95
C GLN A 235 7.35 9.82 11.51
N ALA A 236 6.62 10.49 12.41
CA ALA A 236 5.96 11.76 12.09
C ALA A 236 6.94 12.90 11.83
N ARG A 237 8.06 12.96 12.58
CA ARG A 237 9.10 13.99 12.39
C ARG A 237 9.81 13.85 11.06
N GLY A 238 9.98 12.63 10.58
CA GLY A 238 10.74 12.35 9.37
C GLY A 238 12.26 12.46 9.58
N SER A 239 13.00 12.64 8.48
CA SER A 239 14.46 12.75 8.46
C SER A 239 14.92 13.91 7.59
N GLY A 240 15.86 14.74 8.08
CA GLY A 240 16.42 15.86 7.34
C GLY A 240 15.34 16.84 6.85
N THR A 241 15.18 16.94 5.52
CA THR A 241 14.17 17.79 4.86
C THR A 241 12.87 17.05 4.54
N SER A 242 12.81 15.73 4.79
CA SER A 242 11.67 14.88 4.48
C SER A 242 10.81 14.69 5.71
N TRP A 243 9.60 15.27 5.70
CA TRP A 243 8.62 14.97 6.74
C TRP A 243 8.13 13.53 6.62
N GLY A 244 7.77 12.91 7.74
CA GLY A 244 7.21 11.56 7.75
C GLY A 244 5.69 11.57 7.68
N ASP A 245 5.13 10.64 6.92
CA ASP A 245 3.70 10.40 6.85
C ASP A 245 3.30 9.27 7.84
N TYR A 246 2.02 9.09 8.12
CA TYR A 246 1.58 8.00 9.00
C TYR A 246 1.75 6.63 8.30
N PRO A 247 2.18 5.57 9.01
CA PRO A 247 2.32 4.25 8.41
C PRO A 247 0.97 3.55 8.23
N ALA A 248 0.93 2.59 7.30
CA ALA A 248 -0.24 1.75 7.08
C ALA A 248 -0.44 0.71 8.19
N ILE A 249 0.65 0.24 8.79
CA ILE A 249 0.65 -0.69 9.92
C ILE A 249 1.35 -0.01 11.10
N VAL A 250 0.78 -0.16 12.28
CA VAL A 250 1.41 0.30 13.53
C VAL A 250 2.71 -0.47 13.81
N PRO A 251 3.64 0.04 14.63
CA PRO A 251 4.80 -0.74 15.03
C PRO A 251 4.40 -2.08 15.66
N LEU A 252 4.99 -3.18 15.17
CA LEU A 252 4.80 -4.52 15.72
C LEU A 252 5.97 -4.83 16.65
N MET A 253 5.69 -5.41 17.81
CA MET A 253 6.68 -5.65 18.88
C MET A 253 6.44 -6.95 19.65
N PRO A 254 6.33 -8.11 19.00
CA PRO A 254 6.28 -9.37 19.70
C PRO A 254 7.55 -9.56 20.54
N THR A 255 7.39 -9.91 21.83
CA THR A 255 8.44 -9.82 22.84
C THR A 255 8.50 -11.08 23.69
N GLY A 256 9.71 -11.61 23.93
CA GLY A 256 9.96 -12.78 24.76
C GLY A 256 9.28 -14.04 24.20
N GLU A 257 8.47 -14.71 25.03
CA GLU A 257 7.76 -15.92 24.61
C GLU A 257 6.75 -15.64 23.50
N SER A 258 6.16 -14.45 23.48
CA SER A 258 5.22 -14.03 22.44
C SER A 258 5.87 -13.64 21.11
N ALA A 259 7.20 -13.70 21.01
CA ALA A 259 7.92 -13.54 19.75
C ALA A 259 7.79 -14.77 18.82
N ASP A 260 6.96 -15.74 19.18
CA ASP A 260 6.57 -16.89 18.35
C ASP A 260 5.48 -16.56 17.30
N THR A 261 5.10 -15.30 17.17
CA THR A 261 4.14 -14.77 16.18
C THR A 261 4.52 -13.36 15.70
N PRO A 262 4.25 -12.99 14.43
CA PRO A 262 4.72 -11.70 13.90
C PRO A 262 3.86 -10.50 14.27
N HIS A 263 2.53 -10.64 14.46
CA HIS A 263 1.58 -9.53 14.34
C HIS A 263 1.08 -8.98 15.68
N LEU A 264 1.91 -9.03 16.73
CA LEU A 264 1.58 -8.39 17.99
C LEU A 264 2.11 -6.96 18.04
N SER A 265 1.22 -6.03 18.40
CA SER A 265 1.61 -4.65 18.71
C SER A 265 2.10 -4.54 20.16
N TRP A 266 2.25 -3.34 20.67
CA TRP A 266 2.69 -3.08 22.03
C TRP A 266 1.55 -3.16 23.07
N THR A 267 1.96 -3.32 24.34
CA THR A 267 1.08 -3.24 25.51
C THR A 267 1.71 -2.31 26.56
N ASP A 268 1.16 -2.28 27.78
CA ASP A 268 1.74 -1.62 28.95
C ASP A 268 2.87 -2.43 29.62
N ARG A 269 3.18 -3.62 29.08
CA ARG A 269 4.25 -4.50 29.56
C ARG A 269 5.61 -3.82 29.46
N THR A 270 6.48 -4.08 30.43
CA THR A 270 7.89 -3.65 30.42
C THR A 270 8.80 -4.77 29.93
N PHE A 271 9.93 -4.40 29.31
CA PHE A 271 10.94 -5.38 28.91
C PHE A 271 11.68 -5.94 30.12
N ALA A 272 11.87 -7.25 30.13
CA ALA A 272 12.65 -7.96 31.13
C ALA A 272 14.12 -8.13 30.70
N ALA A 273 14.99 -8.47 31.66
CA ALA A 273 16.36 -8.86 31.34
C ALA A 273 16.38 -10.17 30.56
N ASP A 274 17.35 -10.31 29.64
CA ASP A 274 17.59 -11.45 28.77
C ASP A 274 16.40 -11.78 27.84
N GLU A 275 15.59 -10.76 27.52
CA GLU A 275 14.41 -10.88 26.69
C GLU A 275 14.64 -10.31 25.29
N SER A 276 14.15 -11.02 24.27
CA SER A 276 14.18 -10.55 22.88
C SER A 276 12.90 -9.82 22.50
N VAL A 277 13.02 -8.88 21.57
CA VAL A 277 11.91 -8.20 20.91
C VAL A 277 12.19 -8.12 19.41
N SER A 278 11.23 -8.54 18.58
CA SER A 278 11.25 -8.22 17.16
C SER A 278 10.48 -6.93 16.95
N ILE A 279 11.10 -5.96 16.28
CA ILE A 279 10.51 -4.66 15.98
C ILE A 279 10.35 -4.58 14.47
N GLU A 280 9.10 -4.54 13.99
CA GLU A 280 8.77 -4.27 12.60
C GLU A 280 8.04 -2.94 12.50
N LEU A 281 8.55 -2.07 11.64
CA LEU A 281 8.02 -0.73 11.40
C LEU A 281 8.28 -0.29 9.96
N ALA A 282 7.63 0.77 9.50
CA ALA A 282 7.95 1.42 8.23
C ALA A 282 8.07 2.92 8.41
N GLY A 283 9.09 3.51 7.79
CA GLY A 283 9.11 4.92 7.45
C GLY A 283 8.24 5.16 6.23
N VAL A 284 7.61 6.32 6.19
CA VAL A 284 6.69 6.69 5.11
C VAL A 284 6.94 8.11 4.67
N HIS A 285 7.05 8.32 3.36
CA HIS A 285 7.06 9.65 2.77
C HIS A 285 6.11 9.68 1.58
N ARG A 286 5.15 10.62 1.59
CA ARG A 286 4.11 10.71 0.55
C ARG A 286 3.46 9.36 0.22
N ARG A 287 3.06 8.64 1.25
CA ARG A 287 2.43 7.31 1.22
C ARG A 287 3.31 6.15 0.72
N TYR A 288 4.55 6.38 0.27
CA TYR A 288 5.51 5.32 -0.04
C TYR A 288 6.12 4.78 1.23
N HIS A 289 6.08 3.46 1.38
CA HIS A 289 6.52 2.73 2.56
C HIS A 289 7.83 1.99 2.30
N VAL A 290 8.73 2.05 3.27
CA VAL A 290 9.92 1.21 3.30
C VAL A 290 9.95 0.50 4.66
N PRO A 291 9.35 -0.70 4.77
CA PRO A 291 9.35 -1.46 6.01
C PRO A 291 10.71 -2.07 6.35
N LEU A 292 10.97 -2.26 7.64
CA LEU A 292 12.16 -2.87 8.19
C LEU A 292 11.82 -3.61 9.48
N ALA A 293 12.34 -4.83 9.64
CA ALA A 293 12.28 -5.56 10.89
C ALA A 293 13.68 -5.90 11.42
N ARG A 294 13.85 -5.74 12.73
CA ARG A 294 15.07 -6.13 13.46
C ARG A 294 14.71 -6.77 14.79
N THR A 295 15.45 -7.78 15.17
CA THR A 295 15.36 -8.38 16.49
C THR A 295 16.46 -7.85 17.39
N ALA A 296 16.06 -7.35 18.57
CA ALA A 296 16.96 -6.92 19.63
C ALA A 296 16.80 -7.82 20.85
N VAL A 297 17.80 -7.86 21.72
CA VAL A 297 17.78 -8.53 23.02
C VAL A 297 18.27 -7.59 24.11
N VAL A 298 17.52 -7.52 25.21
CA VAL A 298 17.90 -6.75 26.41
C VAL A 298 18.76 -7.63 27.30
N GLY A 299 20.09 -7.49 27.20
CA GLY A 299 21.04 -8.31 27.95
C GLY A 299 21.59 -9.50 27.15
N ARG A 300 21.45 -10.71 27.66
CA ARG A 300 22.09 -11.90 27.09
C ARG A 300 21.12 -12.70 26.21
N PRO A 301 21.45 -12.93 24.91
CA PRO A 301 20.62 -13.74 24.05
C PRO A 301 20.66 -15.23 24.45
N LYS A 302 19.53 -15.91 24.34
CA LYS A 302 19.46 -17.38 24.43
C LYS A 302 20.23 -18.02 23.25
N GLN A 303 20.84 -19.20 23.48
CA GLN A 303 21.64 -19.85 22.45
C GLN A 303 20.83 -20.24 21.21
N GLU A 304 19.56 -20.60 21.38
CA GLU A 304 18.63 -20.91 20.29
C GLU A 304 18.41 -19.71 19.38
N LEU A 305 18.31 -18.50 19.96
CA LEU A 305 18.14 -17.26 19.21
C LEU A 305 19.39 -16.92 18.40
N VAL A 306 20.59 -17.09 18.99
CA VAL A 306 21.88 -16.88 18.28
C VAL A 306 22.06 -17.87 17.12
N ARG A 307 21.63 -19.14 17.33
CA ARG A 307 21.65 -20.12 16.24
C ARG A 307 20.70 -19.71 15.11
N LEU A 308 19.51 -19.25 15.46
CA LEU A 308 18.50 -18.84 14.49
C LEU A 308 18.97 -17.61 13.68
N GLU A 309 19.56 -16.62 14.35
CA GLU A 309 20.21 -15.46 13.74
C GLU A 309 21.19 -15.89 12.63
N GLY A 310 22.09 -16.80 12.92
CA GLY A 310 23.13 -17.25 11.96
C GLY A 310 22.52 -17.86 10.70
N VAL A 311 21.52 -18.75 10.85
CA VAL A 311 20.86 -19.39 9.70
C VAL A 311 20.06 -18.39 8.88
N VAL A 312 19.32 -17.49 9.53
CA VAL A 312 18.50 -16.47 8.86
C VAL A 312 19.37 -15.47 8.11
N ALA A 313 20.46 -15.00 8.72
CA ALA A 313 21.40 -14.08 8.07
C ALA A 313 22.09 -14.71 6.84
N GLU A 314 22.53 -15.98 6.94
CA GLU A 314 23.07 -16.72 5.80
C GLU A 314 22.02 -16.87 4.68
N ALA A 315 20.78 -17.20 5.03
CA ALA A 315 19.70 -17.39 4.07
C ALA A 315 19.34 -16.08 3.35
N LEU A 316 19.26 -14.96 4.07
CA LEU A 316 19.02 -13.65 3.47
C LEU A 316 20.18 -13.25 2.53
N ALA A 317 21.43 -13.43 2.94
CA ALA A 317 22.59 -13.13 2.10
C ALA A 317 22.53 -13.93 0.78
N ALA A 318 22.23 -15.23 0.85
CA ALA A 318 22.09 -16.08 -0.34
C ALA A 318 20.93 -15.64 -1.25
N VAL A 319 19.82 -15.14 -0.69
CA VAL A 319 18.70 -14.60 -1.47
C VAL A 319 19.10 -13.32 -2.19
N LEU A 320 19.78 -12.41 -1.49
CA LEU A 320 20.24 -11.14 -2.09
C LEU A 320 21.26 -11.36 -3.22
N ASP A 321 22.11 -12.39 -3.09
CA ASP A 321 23.13 -12.76 -4.09
C ASP A 321 22.51 -13.28 -5.39
N VAL A 322 21.39 -13.99 -5.33
CA VAL A 322 20.73 -14.55 -6.53
C VAL A 322 19.67 -13.62 -7.12
N ALA A 323 19.23 -12.61 -6.39
CA ALA A 323 18.18 -11.71 -6.84
C ALA A 323 18.70 -10.75 -7.92
N ALA A 324 18.17 -10.85 -9.14
CA ALA A 324 18.53 -10.00 -10.27
C ALA A 324 17.38 -9.97 -11.30
N PRO A 325 17.36 -8.99 -12.20
CA PRO A 325 16.42 -8.99 -13.33
C PRO A 325 16.49 -10.31 -14.12
N GLY A 326 15.33 -10.82 -14.51
CA GLY A 326 15.20 -12.09 -15.24
C GLY A 326 15.12 -13.34 -14.35
N VAL A 327 15.40 -13.23 -13.05
CA VAL A 327 15.27 -14.35 -12.10
C VAL A 327 13.81 -14.50 -11.68
N PRO A 328 13.24 -15.73 -11.68
CA PRO A 328 11.91 -15.98 -11.14
C PRO A 328 11.86 -15.76 -9.63
N THR A 329 10.78 -15.15 -9.12
CA THR A 329 10.57 -14.96 -7.67
C THR A 329 10.62 -16.27 -6.88
N ALA A 330 10.15 -17.37 -7.49
CA ALA A 330 10.24 -18.70 -6.92
C ALA A 330 11.68 -19.14 -6.62
N GLU A 331 12.68 -18.69 -7.38
CA GLU A 331 14.09 -19.06 -7.12
C GLU A 331 14.62 -18.39 -5.84
N LEU A 332 14.17 -17.20 -5.52
CA LEU A 332 14.46 -16.55 -4.24
C LEU A 332 13.94 -17.41 -3.07
N ALA A 333 12.68 -17.83 -3.16
CA ALA A 333 12.06 -18.69 -2.15
C ALA A 333 12.75 -20.07 -2.05
N ARG A 334 13.11 -20.67 -3.19
CA ARG A 334 13.86 -21.95 -3.20
C ARG A 334 15.25 -21.79 -2.59
N THR A 335 15.94 -20.69 -2.87
CA THR A 335 17.27 -20.39 -2.31
C THR A 335 17.18 -20.23 -0.79
N TRP A 336 16.20 -19.47 -0.31
CA TRP A 336 15.90 -19.35 1.12
C TRP A 336 15.69 -20.71 1.77
N ASN A 337 14.79 -21.53 1.21
CA ASN A 337 14.44 -22.84 1.76
C ASN A 337 15.63 -23.81 1.76
N ARG A 338 16.52 -23.76 0.75
CA ARG A 338 17.74 -24.59 0.71
C ARG A 338 18.68 -24.30 1.88
N VAL A 339 18.84 -23.03 2.25
CA VAL A 339 19.69 -22.65 3.38
C VAL A 339 19.05 -23.04 4.70
N LEU A 340 17.76 -22.76 4.88
CA LEU A 340 17.01 -23.15 6.08
C LEU A 340 17.08 -24.66 6.33
N ALA A 341 16.88 -25.48 5.28
CA ALA A 341 16.91 -26.94 5.39
C ALA A 341 18.26 -27.48 5.88
N ARG A 342 19.40 -26.86 5.52
CA ARG A 342 20.73 -27.20 6.07
C ARG A 342 20.81 -26.94 7.57
N GLY A 343 20.11 -25.91 8.05
CA GLY A 343 19.95 -25.61 9.48
C GLY A 343 18.91 -26.45 10.21
N GLY A 344 18.20 -27.35 9.50
CA GLY A 344 17.09 -28.14 10.05
C GLY A 344 15.84 -27.31 10.32
N LEU A 345 15.64 -26.24 9.56
CA LEU A 345 14.54 -25.29 9.67
C LEU A 345 13.68 -25.28 8.40
N GLU A 346 12.45 -24.85 8.52
CA GLU A 346 11.53 -24.61 7.41
C GLU A 346 10.67 -23.38 7.68
N LYS A 347 10.22 -22.69 6.62
CA LYS A 347 9.32 -21.55 6.68
C LYS A 347 8.16 -21.78 5.72
N PRO A 348 6.95 -22.08 6.22
CA PRO A 348 5.79 -22.35 5.36
C PRO A 348 5.18 -21.06 4.77
N SER A 349 5.46 -19.89 5.36
CA SER A 349 4.95 -18.61 4.89
C SER A 349 5.81 -18.04 3.75
N ARG A 350 5.27 -17.06 3.02
CA ARG A 350 6.00 -16.35 1.95
C ARG A 350 7.30 -15.72 2.47
N LEU A 351 8.29 -15.61 1.60
CA LEU A 351 9.56 -14.95 1.89
C LEU A 351 9.44 -13.42 1.85
N GLY A 352 8.55 -12.89 1.02
CA GLY A 352 8.39 -11.45 0.87
C GLY A 352 7.22 -11.09 -0.04
N TYR A 353 7.03 -9.80 -0.27
CA TYR A 353 5.97 -9.25 -1.09
C TYR A 353 6.33 -7.86 -1.62
N SER A 354 5.65 -7.42 -2.71
CA SER A 354 5.84 -6.10 -3.28
C SER A 354 5.36 -4.99 -2.35
N ILE A 355 6.11 -3.88 -2.33
CA ILE A 355 5.83 -2.68 -1.52
C ILE A 355 5.84 -1.42 -2.37
N GLY A 356 5.28 -0.34 -1.84
CA GLY A 356 5.20 0.96 -2.47
C GLY A 356 4.24 1.87 -1.73
N ILE A 357 3.17 2.32 -2.40
CA ILE A 357 2.10 3.10 -1.76
C ILE A 357 1.27 2.17 -0.87
N GLY A 358 1.14 2.53 0.41
CA GLY A 358 0.30 1.81 1.36
C GLY A 358 -0.68 2.73 2.10
N TYR A 359 -1.83 2.17 2.46
CA TYR A 359 -2.85 2.75 3.34
C TYR A 359 -3.27 1.71 4.37
N PRO A 360 -3.64 2.11 5.60
CA PRO A 360 -4.18 1.14 6.54
C PRO A 360 -5.26 0.25 5.91
N PRO A 361 -5.25 -1.05 6.11
CA PRO A 361 -4.46 -1.77 7.12
C PRO A 361 -3.16 -2.41 6.60
N ASP A 362 -2.71 -2.15 5.36
CA ASP A 362 -1.57 -2.86 4.75
C ASP A 362 -0.66 -1.91 3.96
N TRP A 363 0.64 -2.20 3.95
CA TRP A 363 1.64 -1.56 3.09
C TRP A 363 2.06 -2.41 1.89
N GLY A 364 1.61 -3.66 1.81
CA GLY A 364 1.82 -4.53 0.66
C GLY A 364 0.96 -4.14 -0.54
N GLU A 365 1.50 -4.29 -1.74
CA GLU A 365 0.78 -3.92 -2.97
C GLU A 365 -0.19 -4.99 -3.49
N ARG A 366 -0.25 -6.17 -2.84
CA ARG A 366 -1.18 -7.26 -3.19
C ARG A 366 -1.02 -7.76 -4.63
N THR A 367 0.22 -7.78 -5.13
CA THR A 367 0.60 -8.33 -6.44
C THR A 367 1.47 -9.57 -6.26
N ILE A 368 2.79 -9.38 -6.13
CA ILE A 368 3.76 -10.46 -6.06
C ILE A 368 3.91 -10.93 -4.62
N SER A 369 3.83 -12.26 -4.42
CA SER A 369 4.11 -12.95 -3.17
C SER A 369 5.25 -13.93 -3.41
N ILE A 370 6.43 -13.69 -2.85
CA ILE A 370 7.61 -14.53 -3.09
C ILE A 370 7.44 -15.89 -2.41
N ARG A 371 7.08 -16.90 -3.22
CA ARG A 371 6.82 -18.29 -2.83
C ARG A 371 7.44 -19.23 -3.84
N THR A 372 7.56 -20.51 -3.50
CA THR A 372 8.12 -21.53 -4.40
C THR A 372 7.28 -21.83 -5.65
N GLU A 373 6.00 -21.51 -5.59
CA GLU A 373 5.00 -21.66 -6.64
C GLU A 373 4.70 -20.38 -7.44
N ASP A 374 5.37 -19.25 -7.11
CA ASP A 374 5.16 -17.96 -7.78
C ASP A 374 6.26 -17.73 -8.83
N ASP A 375 5.88 -17.74 -10.10
CA ASP A 375 6.81 -17.66 -11.25
C ASP A 375 6.95 -16.25 -11.85
N GLN A 376 6.63 -15.19 -11.11
CA GLN A 376 6.85 -13.83 -11.61
C GLN A 376 8.33 -13.57 -11.83
N ILE A 377 8.65 -12.94 -12.95
CA ILE A 377 10.05 -12.60 -13.29
C ILE A 377 10.40 -11.25 -12.66
N LEU A 378 11.54 -11.17 -11.99
CA LEU A 378 12.05 -9.91 -11.46
C LEU A 378 12.41 -8.96 -12.60
N GLU A 379 11.95 -7.72 -12.50
CA GLU A 379 12.24 -6.65 -13.43
C GLU A 379 12.81 -5.45 -12.67
N ALA A 380 13.70 -4.69 -13.32
CA ALA A 380 14.24 -3.46 -12.74
C ALA A 380 13.10 -2.47 -12.39
N GLY A 381 13.22 -1.83 -11.24
CA GLY A 381 12.18 -0.96 -10.68
C GLY A 381 11.17 -1.67 -9.77
N MET A 382 11.16 -3.00 -9.71
CA MET A 382 10.37 -3.72 -8.71
C MET A 382 10.95 -3.55 -7.31
N THR A 383 10.09 -3.45 -6.31
CA THR A 383 10.49 -3.29 -4.90
C THR A 383 9.77 -4.28 -4.01
N PHE A 384 10.50 -4.86 -3.05
CA PHE A 384 9.97 -5.91 -2.17
C PHE A 384 10.37 -5.68 -0.72
N HIS A 385 9.53 -6.13 0.19
CA HIS A 385 9.88 -6.38 1.57
C HIS A 385 10.16 -7.89 1.72
N LEU A 386 11.42 -8.25 1.93
CA LEU A 386 11.84 -9.62 2.24
C LEU A 386 11.70 -9.84 3.74
N ILE A 387 10.75 -10.67 4.16
CA ILE A 387 10.50 -11.00 5.58
C ILE A 387 11.14 -12.33 5.93
N CYS A 388 12.31 -12.25 6.51
CA CYS A 388 13.10 -13.39 6.98
C CYS A 388 12.78 -13.71 8.45
N GLY A 389 11.49 -13.73 8.79
CA GLY A 389 11.02 -14.05 10.14
C GLY A 389 10.87 -15.56 10.35
N MET A 390 11.33 -16.04 11.49
CA MET A 390 11.22 -17.41 11.95
C MET A 390 10.57 -17.41 13.33
N TRP A 391 9.35 -17.93 13.40
CA TRP A 391 8.56 -18.01 14.63
C TRP A 391 8.55 -19.45 15.13
N MET A 392 9.24 -19.65 16.27
CA MET A 392 9.45 -20.94 16.89
C MET A 392 8.57 -21.06 18.13
N ASN A 393 8.49 -22.21 18.75
CA ASN A 393 7.70 -22.37 19.95
C ASN A 393 8.30 -21.59 21.15
N GLY A 394 7.66 -20.47 21.52
CA GLY A 394 8.04 -19.60 22.64
C GLY A 394 9.25 -18.68 22.37
N TYR A 395 9.66 -18.47 21.12
CA TYR A 395 10.64 -17.46 20.71
C TYR A 395 10.60 -17.23 19.19
N GLY A 396 11.17 -16.14 18.72
CA GLY A 396 11.31 -15.85 17.30
C GLY A 396 12.48 -14.94 16.99
N TYR A 397 12.88 -14.96 15.75
CA TYR A 397 13.88 -14.03 15.19
C TYR A 397 13.35 -13.48 13.88
N GLU A 398 13.32 -12.18 13.77
CA GLU A 398 12.88 -11.49 12.57
C GLU A 398 13.98 -10.55 12.08
N LEU A 399 14.34 -10.75 10.82
CA LEU A 399 15.23 -9.91 10.05
C LEU A 399 14.55 -9.64 8.72
N SER A 400 14.46 -8.40 8.30
CA SER A 400 13.88 -8.08 7.01
C SER A 400 14.70 -7.04 6.25
N GLU A 401 14.51 -7.00 4.93
CA GLU A 401 15.07 -5.98 4.06
C GLU A 401 14.02 -5.51 3.06
N SER A 402 13.92 -4.21 2.90
CA SER A 402 13.28 -3.62 1.73
C SER A 402 14.29 -3.47 0.61
N ILE A 403 14.01 -4.08 -0.55
CA ILE A 403 14.93 -4.14 -1.69
C ILE A 403 14.35 -3.48 -2.94
N LEU A 404 15.23 -2.95 -3.77
CA LEU A 404 14.98 -2.49 -5.12
C LEU A 404 15.70 -3.43 -6.10
N VAL A 405 14.99 -3.96 -7.09
CA VAL A 405 15.59 -4.64 -8.23
C VAL A 405 16.18 -3.57 -9.16
N THR A 406 17.51 -3.61 -9.33
CA THR A 406 18.26 -2.71 -10.23
C THR A 406 18.44 -3.35 -11.60
N ASP A 407 19.16 -2.72 -12.52
CA ASP A 407 19.46 -3.29 -13.84
C ASP A 407 20.36 -4.55 -13.79
N THR A 408 21.11 -4.76 -12.69
CA THR A 408 22.13 -5.80 -12.59
C THR A 408 22.01 -6.70 -11.36
N GLY A 409 21.15 -6.38 -10.41
CA GLY A 409 21.02 -7.11 -9.13
C GLY A 409 19.96 -6.47 -8.26
N VAL A 410 20.22 -6.36 -6.96
CA VAL A 410 19.35 -5.69 -6.00
C VAL A 410 20.12 -4.75 -5.09
N ASP A 411 19.51 -3.63 -4.73
CA ASP A 411 19.98 -2.73 -3.69
C ASP A 411 19.02 -2.79 -2.50
N THR A 412 19.53 -2.58 -1.28
CA THR A 412 18.68 -2.40 -0.10
C THR A 412 18.41 -0.92 0.14
N PHE A 413 17.19 -0.59 0.55
CA PHE A 413 16.82 0.80 0.84
C PHE A 413 17.47 1.35 2.11
N THR A 414 17.82 0.48 3.07
CA THR A 414 18.45 0.86 4.33
C THR A 414 19.80 0.17 4.50
N ASP A 415 20.73 0.82 5.17
CA ASP A 415 22.03 0.25 5.56
C ASP A 415 22.02 0.00 7.08
N PHE A 416 21.13 -0.86 7.52
CA PHE A 416 20.98 -1.22 8.94
C PHE A 416 21.65 -2.57 9.23
N PRO A 417 22.33 -2.76 10.40
CA PRO A 417 22.96 -4.03 10.73
C PRO A 417 22.00 -5.21 10.62
N ARG A 418 22.48 -6.33 10.04
CA ARG A 418 21.71 -7.56 9.82
C ARG A 418 21.98 -8.63 10.87
N GLU A 419 22.39 -8.24 12.03
CA GLU A 419 22.69 -9.09 13.17
C GLU A 419 21.69 -8.90 14.30
N LEU A 420 21.66 -9.83 15.25
CA LEU A 420 20.93 -9.69 16.51
C LEU A 420 21.49 -8.50 17.31
N ILE A 421 20.66 -7.50 17.56
CA ILE A 421 21.07 -6.29 18.25
C ILE A 421 21.09 -6.57 19.76
N ARG A 422 22.23 -6.32 20.42
CA ARG A 422 22.41 -6.52 21.84
C ARG A 422 22.39 -5.16 22.56
N LEU A 423 21.40 -4.96 23.43
CA LEU A 423 21.13 -3.73 24.19
C LEU A 423 21.49 -3.91 25.67
#